data_cfe8c043710cd31812ea458d9b948d77
#
_entry.id   cfe8c043710cd31812ea458d9b948d77
#
_cell.length_a   1.000
_cell.length_b   1.000
_cell.length_c   1.000
_cell.angle_alpha   90.00
_cell.angle_beta   90.00
_cell.angle_gamma   90.00
#
_symmetry.space_group_name_H-M   'P 1'
#
loop_
_entity.id
_entity.type
_entity.pdbx_description
1 polymer ?
#
loop_
_entity_poly.entity_id
_entity_poly.type
_entity_poly.pdbx_seq_one_letter_code
_entity_poly.pdbx_strand_id
1 'polypeptide(L)'
;MSEISSWPFQDPENAAVFTTKRIVKDRKPVLLVTHDAEDGAWQFHSGDIARDEDAMIIALSEMVEIDSTITQLADLPIGWEASRNSALDPWKRQRA
;
A
#
# COMPACT_ATOMS: atom_id res chain seq x y z
N MET A 1 -27.58 -6.59 1.76
CA MET A 1 -27.04 -6.27 1.45
C MET A 1 -26.44 -6.05 1.16
N SER A 2 -26.10 -5.98 1.07
CA SER A 2 -25.40 -5.74 0.76
C SER A 2 -24.78 -5.20 0.58
N GLU A 3 -24.50 -5.56 0.81
CA GLU A 3 -23.79 -4.66 0.80
C GLU A 3 -23.21 -4.20 -0.28
N ILE A 4 -23.39 -3.21 -0.67
CA ILE A 4 -22.65 -2.69 -1.77
C ILE A 4 -21.21 -2.67 -1.37
N SER A 5 -20.38 -3.32 -2.16
CA SER A 5 -18.98 -3.32 -1.90
C SER A 5 -18.40 -1.93 -2.17
N SER A 6 -17.75 -1.36 -1.20
CA SER A 6 -17.02 -0.12 -1.39
C SER A 6 -15.54 -0.37 -1.67
N TRP A 7 -15.19 -1.60 -2.05
CA TRP A 7 -13.82 -2.00 -2.33
C TRP A 7 -13.30 -1.27 -3.57
N PRO A 8 -12.29 -0.39 -3.44
CA PRO A 8 -11.90 0.49 -4.53
C PRO A 8 -10.85 -0.08 -5.47
N PHE A 9 -10.11 -1.11 -5.04
CA PHE A 9 -9.04 -1.67 -5.84
C PHE A 9 -9.57 -2.62 -6.89
N GLN A 10 -8.85 -2.72 -8.02
CA GLN A 10 -9.16 -3.72 -9.03
C GLN A 10 -8.72 -5.10 -8.55
N ASP A 11 -7.66 -5.18 -7.75
CA ASP A 11 -7.20 -6.41 -7.16
C ASP A 11 -8.20 -6.89 -6.11
N PRO A 12 -8.38 -8.21 -5.97
CA PRO A 12 -9.30 -8.72 -4.95
C PRO A 12 -8.80 -8.45 -3.54
N GLU A 13 -9.71 -8.53 -2.57
CA GLU A 13 -9.38 -8.24 -1.17
C GLU A 13 -8.28 -9.14 -0.63
N ASN A 14 -8.20 -10.37 -1.12
CA ASN A 14 -7.18 -11.32 -0.66
C ASN A 14 -5.91 -11.30 -1.49
N ALA A 15 -5.75 -10.34 -2.38
CA ALA A 15 -4.53 -10.23 -3.16
C ALA A 15 -3.32 -10.05 -2.23
N ALA A 16 -2.24 -10.77 -2.52
CA ALA A 16 -1.02 -10.65 -1.73
C ALA A 16 -0.32 -9.33 -2.05
N VAL A 17 0.07 -8.61 -1.02
CA VAL A 17 0.82 -7.36 -1.16
C VAL A 17 2.05 -7.41 -0.28
N PHE A 18 3.06 -6.62 -0.64
CA PHE A 18 4.31 -6.57 0.09
C PHE A 18 4.33 -5.35 1.01
N THR A 19 4.78 -5.57 2.24
CA THR A 19 4.94 -4.50 3.21
C THR A 19 6.08 -4.86 4.16
N THR A 20 6.18 -4.21 5.29
CA THR A 20 7.25 -4.47 6.25
C THR A 20 6.70 -4.59 7.66
N LYS A 21 7.50 -5.22 8.52
CA LYS A 21 7.16 -5.33 9.94
C LYS A 21 7.04 -3.96 10.59
N ARG A 22 7.74 -2.98 10.06
CA ARG A 22 7.67 -1.61 10.58
C ARG A 22 6.24 -1.09 10.54
N ILE A 23 5.54 -1.35 9.44
CA ILE A 23 4.15 -0.93 9.30
C ILE A 23 3.24 -1.85 10.09
N VAL A 24 3.36 -3.16 9.89
CA VAL A 24 2.41 -4.12 10.45
C VAL A 24 2.53 -4.22 11.96
N LYS A 25 3.73 -4.27 12.48
CA LYS A 25 3.98 -4.52 13.90
C LYS A 25 4.27 -3.24 14.68
N ASP A 26 5.07 -2.33 14.11
CA ASP A 26 5.47 -1.11 14.79
C ASP A 26 4.54 0.06 14.53
N ARG A 27 3.54 -0.14 13.66
CA ARG A 27 2.53 0.87 13.34
C ARG A 27 3.10 2.16 12.76
N LYS A 28 4.20 2.05 12.03
CA LYS A 28 4.73 3.20 11.30
C LYS A 28 3.76 3.57 10.18
N PRO A 29 3.65 4.86 9.85
CA PRO A 29 2.75 5.26 8.75
C PRO A 29 3.27 4.78 7.40
N VAL A 30 2.35 4.53 6.47
CA VAL A 30 2.70 4.24 5.08
C VAL A 30 3.06 5.55 4.42
N LEU A 31 4.29 5.69 3.95
CA LEU A 31 4.79 6.91 3.31
C LEU A 31 5.21 6.72 1.87
N LEU A 32 5.33 5.47 1.41
CA LEU A 32 5.68 5.17 0.03
C LEU A 32 4.89 3.96 -0.42
N VAL A 33 4.24 4.09 -1.57
CA VAL A 33 3.48 2.99 -2.19
C VAL A 33 3.96 2.86 -3.62
N THR A 34 4.27 1.65 -4.05
CA THR A 34 4.62 1.38 -5.44
C THR A 34 3.67 0.37 -6.04
N HIS A 35 3.36 0.57 -7.32
CA HIS A 35 2.56 -0.36 -8.11
C HIS A 35 3.46 -0.85 -9.23
N ASP A 36 4.11 -1.98 -9.02
CA ASP A 36 5.26 -2.41 -9.81
C ASP A 36 4.90 -2.73 -11.25
N ALA A 37 5.72 -2.21 -12.17
CA ALA A 37 5.49 -2.38 -13.60
C ALA A 37 5.67 -3.83 -14.07
N GLU A 38 6.54 -4.58 -13.39
CA GLU A 38 6.92 -5.92 -13.84
C GLU A 38 5.81 -6.95 -13.66
N ASP A 39 5.13 -6.89 -12.51
CA ASP A 39 4.16 -7.92 -12.16
C ASP A 39 2.85 -7.37 -11.60
N GLY A 40 2.70 -6.06 -11.55
CA GLY A 40 1.50 -5.44 -11.00
C GLY A 40 1.39 -5.53 -9.49
N ALA A 41 2.46 -5.90 -8.80
CA ALA A 41 2.42 -6.05 -7.36
C ALA A 41 2.38 -4.68 -6.66
N TRP A 42 1.76 -4.65 -5.50
CA TRP A 42 1.74 -3.48 -4.65
C TRP A 42 2.75 -3.64 -3.53
N GLN A 43 3.49 -2.57 -3.23
CA GLN A 43 4.38 -2.52 -2.08
C GLN A 43 4.06 -1.29 -1.24
N PHE A 44 4.09 -1.47 0.08
CA PHE A 44 3.77 -0.41 1.04
C PHE A 44 4.92 -0.28 2.02
N HIS A 45 5.53 0.89 2.09
CA HIS A 45 6.73 1.14 2.89
C HIS A 45 6.54 2.36 3.80
N SER A 46 7.28 2.37 4.91
CA SER A 46 7.23 3.46 5.88
C SER A 46 8.26 4.56 5.64
N GLY A 47 9.08 4.41 4.60
CA GLY A 47 10.13 5.37 4.32
C GLY A 47 11.44 5.07 5.05
N ASP A 48 11.44 4.11 5.96
CA ASP A 48 12.67 3.64 6.60
C ASP A 48 13.46 2.77 5.64
N ILE A 49 14.74 2.56 5.94
CA ILE A 49 15.56 1.66 5.15
C ILE A 49 14.97 0.25 5.27
N ALA A 50 14.56 -0.31 4.14
CA ALA A 50 13.97 -1.64 4.13
C ALA A 50 15.07 -2.69 4.24
N ARG A 51 14.82 -3.70 5.09
CA ARG A 51 15.70 -4.86 5.20
C ARG A 51 14.92 -6.09 4.76
N ASP A 52 15.62 -7.05 4.15
CA ASP A 52 14.95 -8.28 3.70
C ASP A 52 14.21 -8.99 4.84
N GLU A 53 14.81 -8.98 6.02
CA GLU A 53 14.24 -9.64 7.20
C GLU A 53 12.97 -8.97 7.70
N ASP A 54 12.71 -7.72 7.30
CA ASP A 54 11.52 -6.98 7.69
C ASP A 54 10.36 -7.18 6.72
N ALA A 55 10.61 -7.80 5.57
CA ALA A 55 9.59 -7.97 4.54
C ALA A 55 8.46 -8.87 5.03
N MET A 56 7.24 -8.50 4.68
CA MET A 56 6.04 -9.28 4.97
C MET A 56 5.12 -9.29 3.77
N ILE A 57 4.36 -10.37 3.66
CA ILE A 57 3.31 -10.48 2.65
C ILE A 57 1.99 -10.64 3.40
N ILE A 58 1.04 -9.75 3.12
CA ILE A 58 -0.28 -9.80 3.75
C ILE A 58 -1.34 -9.61 2.67
N ALA A 59 -2.61 -9.81 3.04
CA ALA A 59 -3.71 -9.54 2.12
C ALA A 59 -3.92 -8.04 1.97
N LEU A 60 -4.32 -7.60 0.78
CA LEU A 60 -4.59 -6.19 0.53
C LEU A 60 -5.65 -5.65 1.48
N SER A 61 -6.68 -6.43 1.79
CA SER A 61 -7.69 -6.01 2.76
C SER A 61 -7.11 -5.76 4.15
N GLU A 62 -6.13 -6.54 4.55
CA GLU A 62 -5.44 -6.30 5.82
C GLU A 62 -4.66 -4.99 5.79
N MET A 63 -4.03 -4.71 4.65
CA MET A 63 -3.29 -3.45 4.50
C MET A 63 -4.24 -2.25 4.61
N VAL A 64 -5.43 -2.34 4.02
CA VAL A 64 -6.43 -1.29 4.11
C VAL A 64 -6.90 -1.11 5.56
N GLU A 65 -7.02 -2.18 6.31
CA GLU A 65 -7.37 -2.07 7.74
C GLU A 65 -6.29 -1.38 8.54
N ILE A 66 -5.03 -1.62 8.19
CA ILE A 66 -3.90 -0.97 8.88
C ILE A 66 -3.85 0.52 8.56
N ASP A 67 -4.06 0.88 7.29
CA ASP A 67 -4.03 2.28 6.86
C ASP A 67 -5.04 2.49 5.74
N SER A 68 -6.22 2.97 6.11
CA SER A 68 -7.30 3.15 5.14
C SER A 68 -7.01 4.25 4.12
N THR A 69 -6.04 5.12 4.36
CA THR A 69 -5.71 6.19 3.41
C THR A 69 -5.13 5.66 2.11
N ILE A 70 -4.63 4.42 2.11
CA ILE A 70 -4.13 3.84 0.87
C ILE A 70 -5.23 3.62 -0.18
N THR A 71 -6.49 3.62 0.23
CA THR A 71 -7.59 3.52 -0.73
C THR A 71 -7.62 4.69 -1.70
N GLN A 72 -7.02 5.81 -1.33
CA GLN A 72 -6.90 6.96 -2.22
C GLN A 72 -6.00 6.67 -3.42
N LEU A 73 -5.21 5.61 -3.34
CA LEU A 73 -4.27 5.22 -4.38
C LEU A 73 -4.77 4.04 -5.22
N ALA A 74 -6.04 3.67 -5.08
CA ALA A 74 -6.58 2.51 -5.78
C ALA A 74 -6.46 2.64 -7.31
N ASP A 75 -6.43 3.87 -7.82
CA ASP A 75 -6.29 4.14 -9.25
C ASP A 75 -4.86 4.44 -9.68
N LEU A 76 -3.88 4.21 -8.79
CA LEU A 76 -2.47 4.43 -9.13
C LEU A 76 -2.05 3.46 -10.25
N PRO A 77 -1.62 3.99 -11.40
CA PRO A 77 -1.29 3.11 -12.53
C PRO A 77 -0.10 2.20 -12.25
N ILE A 78 -0.06 1.08 -12.94
CA ILE A 78 1.11 0.20 -12.91
C ILE A 78 2.32 0.99 -13.40
N GLY A 79 3.44 0.86 -12.68
CA GLY A 79 4.66 1.59 -13.00
C GLY A 79 4.75 2.96 -12.33
N TRP A 80 3.78 3.29 -11.49
CA TRP A 80 3.77 4.55 -10.74
C TRP A 80 4.01 4.31 -9.27
N GLU A 81 4.37 5.36 -8.59
CA GLU A 81 4.52 5.35 -7.14
C GLU A 81 3.87 6.58 -6.54
N ALA A 82 3.60 6.53 -5.25
CA ALA A 82 3.06 7.65 -4.50
C ALA A 82 3.82 7.76 -3.18
N SER A 83 4.09 8.98 -2.77
CA SER A 83 4.81 9.24 -1.52
C SER A 83 4.22 10.44 -0.80
N ARG A 84 4.51 10.52 0.48
CA ARG A 84 4.13 11.67 1.31
C ARG A 84 5.12 11.76 2.47
N ASN A 85 5.20 12.92 3.09
CA ASN A 85 6.15 13.15 4.18
C ASN A 85 5.62 12.70 5.53
N SER A 86 4.30 12.66 5.69
CA SER A 86 3.68 12.21 6.93
C SER A 86 2.29 11.64 6.65
N ALA A 87 1.72 10.98 7.67
CA ALA A 87 0.39 10.38 7.55
C ALA A 87 -0.70 11.40 7.26
N LEU A 88 -0.47 12.68 7.56
CA LEU A 88 -1.45 13.74 7.36
C LEU A 88 -1.26 14.48 6.03
N ASP A 89 -0.17 14.22 5.32
CA ASP A 89 0.10 14.89 4.06
C ASP A 89 -0.62 14.24 2.90
N PRO A 90 -0.94 14.99 1.85
CA PRO A 90 -1.51 14.38 0.65
C PRO A 90 -0.46 13.55 -0.09
N TRP A 91 -0.94 12.58 -0.84
CA TRP A 91 -0.07 11.73 -1.66
C TRP A 91 0.42 12.51 -2.89
N LYS A 92 1.70 12.33 -3.21
CA LYS A 92 2.29 12.82 -4.45
C LYS A 92 2.55 11.63 -5.35
N ARG A 93 2.01 11.66 -6.55
CA ARG A 93 2.12 10.57 -7.51
C ARG A 93 3.14 10.91 -8.58
N GLN A 94 3.91 9.91 -8.99
CA GLN A 94 4.87 10.07 -10.07
C GLN A 94 5.17 8.72 -10.68
N ARG A 95 5.72 8.72 -11.88
CA ARG A 95 6.21 7.49 -12.49
C ARG A 95 7.43 7.02 -11.73
N ALA A 96 7.45 5.71 -11.48
CA ALA A 96 8.58 5.13 -10.78
C ALA A 96 9.80 5.00 -11.72
#